data_b4ba5c3507c85b6f15a06e5db86f7ab2
#
_entry.id   b4ba5c3507c85b6f15a06e5db86f7ab2
#
_cell.length_a   1.000
_cell.length_b   1.000
_cell.length_c   1.000
_cell.angle_alpha   90.00
_cell.angle_beta   90.00
_cell.angle_gamma   90.00
#
_symmetry.space_group_name_H-M   'P 1'
#
loop_
_entity.id
_entity.type
_entity.pdbx_description
1 polymer ?
#
loop_
_entity_poly.entity_id
_entity_poly.type
_entity_poly.pdbx_seq_one_letter_code
_entity_poly.pdbx_strand_id
1 'polypeptide(L)'
;LKNARIIIDQCGEGGRDHGNDVTRGMAEVMAAYNCALIADFFGDAPCSQAALVDEKGSPVYMTPKMDTQQEIYTQIISYLDDAIANLQKEDLADVTEQDFLYAGDADKWLKFAYGLKARYTMRLINRSSNKSADYEKVLDYVSKSFTSADDQAAFDIYDSNNINPFYGFYNSRAGFGASTSLGTKLLAYNDPRANRAFFTPIVDKKRSQVAANDPSLVPAPNGSPDQSTSKYGISAFVYAKTAPTLLMSYHELMFLKAEALCRLNRDAEDALKEAVVAALLNAENSISIAIKELGSGLNTNSSEVITETSAGKYFDDVVKAKYAANPLQETMIQKYLAMWGASGEATEPYNDFR
;
A
#
# COMPACT_ATOMS: atom_id res chain seq x y z
N LEU A 1 -12.60 5.76 -10.90
CA LEU A 1 -13.19 7.08 -10.68
C LEU A 1 -14.62 7.19 -11.23
N LYS A 2 -14.91 6.74 -12.47
CA LYS A 2 -16.26 6.82 -13.08
C LYS A 2 -17.35 6.19 -12.19
N ASN A 3 -17.15 4.94 -11.79
CA ASN A 3 -18.17 4.23 -10.98
C ASN A 3 -18.35 4.86 -9.60
N ALA A 4 -17.28 5.31 -8.95
CA ALA A 4 -17.39 6.02 -7.69
C ALA A 4 -18.25 7.30 -7.83
N ARG A 5 -18.02 8.09 -8.88
CA ARG A 5 -18.83 9.30 -9.14
C ARG A 5 -20.30 9.02 -9.43
N ILE A 6 -20.59 7.93 -10.15
CA ILE A 6 -21.96 7.50 -10.38
C ILE A 6 -22.66 7.19 -9.03
N ILE A 7 -21.99 6.47 -8.14
CA ILE A 7 -22.55 6.14 -6.82
C ILE A 7 -22.74 7.42 -5.99
N ILE A 8 -21.76 8.32 -5.96
CA ILE A 8 -21.85 9.60 -5.24
C ILE A 8 -23.08 10.40 -5.72
N ASP A 9 -23.30 10.48 -7.03
CA ASP A 9 -24.43 11.17 -7.63
C ASP A 9 -25.76 10.48 -7.31
N GLN A 10 -25.85 9.16 -7.49
CA GLN A 10 -27.07 8.38 -7.24
C GLN A 10 -27.48 8.38 -5.75
N CYS A 11 -26.53 8.37 -4.82
CA CYS A 11 -26.81 8.45 -3.38
C CYS A 11 -26.98 9.90 -2.88
N GLY A 12 -26.64 10.90 -3.70
CA GLY A 12 -26.78 12.31 -3.39
C GLY A 12 -28.25 12.81 -3.41
N GLU A 13 -28.44 14.08 -3.04
CA GLU A 13 -29.74 14.71 -3.04
C GLU A 13 -30.36 14.67 -4.45
N GLY A 14 -31.60 14.16 -4.56
CA GLY A 14 -32.33 13.97 -5.83
C GLY A 14 -31.87 12.73 -6.63
N GLY A 15 -30.90 12.01 -6.20
CA GLY A 15 -30.48 10.74 -6.82
C GLY A 15 -31.44 9.60 -6.50
N ARG A 16 -31.41 8.56 -7.32
CA ARG A 16 -32.29 7.38 -7.21
C ARG A 16 -32.14 6.64 -5.88
N ASP A 17 -30.89 6.56 -5.39
CA ASP A 17 -30.49 5.80 -4.21
C ASP A 17 -30.24 6.73 -3.00
N HIS A 18 -30.84 7.94 -3.01
CA HIS A 18 -30.75 8.93 -1.93
C HIS A 18 -31.11 8.32 -0.57
N GLY A 19 -30.34 8.65 0.45
CA GLY A 19 -30.48 8.12 1.81
C GLY A 19 -29.53 6.94 2.09
N ASN A 20 -28.70 6.52 1.13
CA ASN A 20 -27.59 5.58 1.35
C ASN A 20 -26.29 6.36 1.53
N ASP A 21 -26.21 7.05 2.67
CA ASP A 21 -25.11 7.98 2.96
C ASP A 21 -23.77 7.22 3.21
N VAL A 22 -23.80 6.06 3.85
CA VAL A 22 -22.61 5.23 4.09
C VAL A 22 -22.03 4.73 2.76
N THR A 23 -22.88 4.20 1.86
CA THR A 23 -22.49 3.80 0.49
C THR A 23 -21.89 4.98 -0.29
N ARG A 24 -22.46 6.17 -0.13
CA ARG A 24 -21.90 7.40 -0.70
C ARG A 24 -20.51 7.70 -0.14
N GLY A 25 -20.33 7.62 1.18
CA GLY A 25 -19.06 7.82 1.85
C GLY A 25 -17.97 6.83 1.37
N MET A 26 -18.31 5.54 1.21
CA MET A 26 -17.41 4.54 0.62
C MET A 26 -16.96 4.95 -0.79
N ALA A 27 -17.88 5.41 -1.62
CA ALA A 27 -17.58 5.86 -2.98
C ALA A 27 -16.72 7.15 -2.99
N GLU A 28 -16.92 8.05 -2.05
CA GLU A 28 -16.11 9.28 -1.87
C GLU A 28 -14.67 8.93 -1.45
N VAL A 29 -14.47 7.95 -0.54
CA VAL A 29 -13.13 7.43 -0.20
C VAL A 29 -12.43 6.89 -1.45
N MET A 30 -13.12 6.08 -2.24
CA MET A 30 -12.55 5.50 -3.46
C MET A 30 -12.32 6.55 -4.56
N ALA A 31 -13.14 7.59 -4.65
CA ALA A 31 -12.92 8.72 -5.55
C ALA A 31 -11.65 9.49 -5.16
N ALA A 32 -11.48 9.79 -3.86
CA ALA A 32 -10.27 10.42 -3.33
C ALA A 32 -9.02 9.61 -3.63
N TYR A 33 -9.05 8.30 -3.37
CA TYR A 33 -7.93 7.39 -3.65
C TYR A 33 -7.54 7.40 -5.14
N ASN A 34 -8.53 7.28 -6.04
CA ASN A 34 -8.27 7.31 -7.49
C ASN A 34 -7.73 8.66 -7.97
N CYS A 35 -8.27 9.78 -7.48
CA CYS A 35 -7.77 11.12 -7.82
C CYS A 35 -6.32 11.31 -7.33
N ALA A 36 -5.98 10.77 -6.17
CA ALA A 36 -4.63 10.86 -5.63
C ALA A 36 -3.62 10.09 -6.51
N LEU A 37 -3.95 8.88 -6.96
CA LEU A 37 -3.11 8.15 -7.91
C LEU A 37 -2.87 8.94 -9.19
N ILE A 38 -3.91 9.59 -9.74
CA ILE A 38 -3.79 10.43 -10.93
C ILE A 38 -2.83 11.61 -10.65
N ALA A 39 -3.03 12.32 -9.54
CA ALA A 39 -2.20 13.48 -9.19
C ALA A 39 -0.75 13.09 -8.90
N ASP A 40 -0.52 11.93 -8.26
CA ASP A 40 0.83 11.46 -7.91
C ASP A 40 1.61 11.01 -9.13
N PHE A 41 0.97 10.33 -10.09
CA PHE A 41 1.66 9.84 -11.28
C PHE A 41 1.81 10.90 -12.39
N PHE A 42 0.84 11.80 -12.54
CA PHE A 42 0.79 12.69 -13.69
C PHE A 42 0.94 14.18 -13.34
N GLY A 43 0.81 14.55 -12.06
CA GLY A 43 0.78 15.97 -11.65
C GLY A 43 -0.53 16.64 -12.06
N ASP A 44 -0.46 17.64 -12.93
CA ASP A 44 -1.63 18.25 -13.55
C ASP A 44 -2.31 17.22 -14.48
N ALA A 45 -3.62 17.05 -14.32
CA ALA A 45 -4.38 16.06 -15.08
C ALA A 45 -5.87 16.40 -15.13
N PRO A 46 -6.62 15.89 -16.11
CA PRO A 46 -8.08 15.99 -16.06
C PRO A 46 -8.63 15.20 -14.85
N CYS A 47 -9.27 15.88 -13.92
CA CYS A 47 -9.90 15.28 -12.76
C CYS A 47 -11.32 15.81 -12.52
N SER A 48 -11.52 17.11 -12.31
CA SER A 48 -12.82 17.66 -11.91
C SER A 48 -13.95 17.36 -12.92
N GLN A 49 -13.64 17.39 -14.19
CA GLN A 49 -14.59 17.10 -15.28
C GLN A 49 -14.47 15.68 -15.85
N ALA A 50 -13.37 14.97 -15.51
CA ALA A 50 -13.14 13.62 -16.03
C ALA A 50 -14.14 12.62 -15.44
N ALA A 51 -14.53 11.63 -16.26
CA ALA A 51 -15.37 10.51 -15.84
C ALA A 51 -16.78 10.91 -15.28
N LEU A 52 -17.26 12.12 -15.56
CA LEU A 52 -18.65 12.49 -15.34
C LEU A 52 -19.52 11.96 -16.48
N VAL A 53 -20.67 11.42 -16.14
CA VAL A 53 -21.63 10.87 -17.12
C VAL A 53 -23.03 11.48 -16.93
N ASP A 54 -23.77 11.55 -18.03
CA ASP A 54 -25.19 11.92 -18.02
C ASP A 54 -26.06 10.73 -17.57
N GLU A 55 -27.37 10.93 -17.51
CA GLU A 55 -28.37 9.92 -17.14
C GLU A 55 -28.34 8.67 -18.05
N LYS A 56 -27.78 8.79 -19.25
CA LYS A 56 -27.64 7.70 -20.22
C LYS A 56 -26.28 6.99 -20.12
N GLY A 57 -25.40 7.44 -19.21
CA GLY A 57 -24.05 6.91 -19.03
C GLY A 57 -23.03 7.42 -20.07
N SER A 58 -23.40 8.44 -20.88
CA SER A 58 -22.50 9.08 -21.84
C SER A 58 -21.61 10.13 -21.14
N PRO A 59 -20.35 10.34 -21.60
CA PRO A 59 -19.50 11.37 -21.01
C PRO A 59 -20.11 12.77 -21.15
N VAL A 60 -20.18 13.52 -20.04
CA VAL A 60 -20.61 14.93 -20.04
C VAL A 60 -19.59 15.81 -20.75
N TYR A 61 -18.30 15.53 -20.55
CA TYR A 61 -17.19 16.25 -21.17
C TYR A 61 -16.37 15.32 -22.04
N MET A 62 -16.35 15.55 -23.35
CA MET A 62 -15.48 14.81 -24.29
C MET A 62 -14.04 15.30 -24.24
N THR A 63 -13.83 16.54 -23.84
CA THR A 63 -12.52 17.19 -23.66
C THR A 63 -12.51 17.86 -22.27
N PRO A 64 -12.32 17.07 -21.20
CA PRO A 64 -12.29 17.62 -19.84
C PRO A 64 -11.10 18.59 -19.69
N LYS A 65 -11.27 19.63 -18.86
CA LYS A 65 -10.19 20.57 -18.55
C LYS A 65 -9.03 19.88 -17.81
N MET A 66 -7.83 20.41 -17.99
CA MET A 66 -6.70 20.10 -17.12
C MET A 66 -6.90 20.83 -15.79
N ASP A 67 -6.87 20.09 -14.70
CA ASP A 67 -6.79 20.62 -13.35
C ASP A 67 -5.33 20.61 -12.90
N THR A 68 -4.92 21.62 -12.14
CA THR A 68 -3.60 21.61 -11.51
C THR A 68 -3.56 20.54 -10.41
N GLN A 69 -2.38 20.02 -10.11
CA GLN A 69 -2.20 19.07 -9.01
C GLN A 69 -2.77 19.61 -7.70
N GLN A 70 -2.64 20.93 -7.44
CA GLN A 70 -3.20 21.57 -6.26
C GLN A 70 -4.74 21.51 -6.25
N GLU A 71 -5.42 21.78 -7.37
CA GLU A 71 -6.87 21.67 -7.49
C GLU A 71 -7.34 20.23 -7.26
N ILE A 72 -6.60 19.24 -7.80
CA ILE A 72 -6.91 17.83 -7.59
C ILE A 72 -6.78 17.45 -6.11
N TYR A 73 -5.72 17.88 -5.42
CA TYR A 73 -5.57 17.62 -3.99
C TYR A 73 -6.62 18.33 -3.14
N THR A 74 -7.05 19.53 -3.53
CA THR A 74 -8.19 20.20 -2.88
C THR A 74 -9.46 19.34 -2.99
N GLN A 75 -9.72 18.76 -4.16
CA GLN A 75 -10.87 17.87 -4.36
C GLN A 75 -10.74 16.55 -3.57
N ILE A 76 -9.51 15.98 -3.48
CA ILE A 76 -9.24 14.77 -2.68
C ILE A 76 -9.60 15.00 -1.21
N ILE A 77 -9.16 16.11 -0.63
CA ILE A 77 -9.46 16.44 0.76
C ILE A 77 -10.96 16.67 0.95
N SER A 78 -11.64 17.36 0.02
CA SER A 78 -13.09 17.52 0.06
C SER A 78 -13.83 16.19 0.05
N TYR A 79 -13.47 15.26 -0.85
CA TYR A 79 -14.07 13.92 -0.87
C TYR A 79 -13.88 13.18 0.46
N LEU A 80 -12.71 13.29 1.09
CA LEU A 80 -12.46 12.61 2.37
C LEU A 80 -13.23 13.28 3.53
N ASP A 81 -13.43 14.61 3.51
CA ASP A 81 -14.23 15.31 4.51
C ASP A 81 -15.71 14.93 4.39
N ASP A 82 -16.25 14.89 3.15
CA ASP A 82 -17.60 14.44 2.86
C ASP A 82 -17.79 12.97 3.25
N ALA A 83 -16.83 12.10 2.89
CA ALA A 83 -16.83 10.69 3.26
C ALA A 83 -16.91 10.48 4.78
N ILE A 84 -16.08 11.19 5.55
CA ILE A 84 -16.06 11.11 7.02
C ILE A 84 -17.43 11.53 7.60
N ALA A 85 -18.07 12.54 7.02
CA ALA A 85 -19.40 12.97 7.45
C ALA A 85 -20.49 11.95 7.09
N ASN A 86 -20.41 11.34 5.90
CA ASN A 86 -21.39 10.38 5.40
C ASN A 86 -21.27 9.01 6.06
N LEU A 87 -20.04 8.51 6.31
CA LEU A 87 -19.80 7.22 6.96
C LEU A 87 -20.26 7.15 8.43
N GLN A 88 -20.62 8.28 9.04
CA GLN A 88 -21.19 8.35 10.39
C GLN A 88 -22.73 8.34 10.41
N LYS A 89 -23.35 8.16 9.26
CA LYS A 89 -24.81 8.08 9.11
C LYS A 89 -25.26 6.63 8.92
N GLU A 90 -26.45 6.45 8.41
CA GLU A 90 -27.05 5.14 8.12
C GLU A 90 -27.37 5.00 6.65
N ASP A 91 -27.44 3.77 6.16
CA ASP A 91 -27.93 3.42 4.84
C ASP A 91 -29.33 2.82 4.91
N LEU A 92 -30.10 3.01 3.85
CA LEU A 92 -31.38 2.35 3.65
C LEU A 92 -31.22 0.94 3.08
N ALA A 93 -30.10 0.67 2.41
CA ALA A 93 -29.80 -0.62 1.78
C ALA A 93 -28.61 -1.30 2.45
N ASP A 94 -28.65 -2.63 2.54
CA ASP A 94 -27.54 -3.44 2.96
C ASP A 94 -26.59 -3.69 1.79
N VAL A 95 -25.30 -3.35 1.95
CA VAL A 95 -24.24 -3.51 0.94
C VAL A 95 -23.18 -4.53 1.34
N THR A 96 -23.43 -5.33 2.37
CA THR A 96 -22.47 -6.31 2.90
C THR A 96 -21.90 -7.23 1.83
N GLU A 97 -22.73 -7.76 0.94
CA GLU A 97 -22.29 -8.69 -0.11
C GLU A 97 -21.60 -7.99 -1.30
N GLN A 98 -21.79 -6.69 -1.47
CA GLN A 98 -21.24 -5.90 -2.57
C GLN A 98 -19.93 -5.22 -2.21
N ASP A 99 -19.66 -5.04 -0.92
CA ASP A 99 -18.42 -4.45 -0.42
C ASP A 99 -17.36 -5.53 -0.17
N PHE A 100 -16.46 -5.67 -1.14
CA PHE A 100 -15.34 -6.61 -1.09
C PHE A 100 -14.16 -6.17 -0.22
N LEU A 101 -14.22 -4.99 0.38
CA LEU A 101 -13.14 -4.48 1.21
C LEU A 101 -13.41 -4.71 2.70
N TYR A 102 -14.61 -4.38 3.15
CA TYR A 102 -14.98 -4.42 4.56
C TYR A 102 -16.38 -4.98 4.84
N ALA A 103 -17.02 -5.59 3.83
CA ALA A 103 -18.35 -6.17 3.97
C ALA A 103 -19.39 -5.22 4.58
N GLY A 104 -19.39 -3.96 4.17
CA GLY A 104 -20.32 -2.94 4.62
C GLY A 104 -19.98 -2.28 5.96
N ASP A 105 -18.86 -2.62 6.59
CA ASP A 105 -18.44 -2.07 7.89
C ASP A 105 -18.05 -0.58 7.75
N ALA A 106 -18.97 0.31 8.11
CA ALA A 106 -18.79 1.76 8.04
C ALA A 106 -17.65 2.26 8.94
N ASP A 107 -17.42 1.63 10.10
CA ASP A 107 -16.35 2.03 11.02
C ASP A 107 -14.97 1.74 10.41
N LYS A 108 -14.80 0.63 9.71
CA LYS A 108 -13.55 0.32 9.00
C LYS A 108 -13.33 1.28 7.83
N TRP A 109 -14.38 1.61 7.07
CA TRP A 109 -14.31 2.63 6.03
C TRP A 109 -13.95 4.03 6.58
N LEU A 110 -14.51 4.39 7.74
CA LEU A 110 -14.19 5.64 8.43
C LEU A 110 -12.71 5.68 8.86
N LYS A 111 -12.20 4.58 9.42
CA LYS A 111 -10.77 4.42 9.74
C LYS A 111 -9.89 4.56 8.50
N PHE A 112 -10.28 3.96 7.39
CA PHE A 112 -9.57 4.09 6.10
C PHE A 112 -9.57 5.53 5.59
N ALA A 113 -10.69 6.24 5.65
CA ALA A 113 -10.76 7.66 5.28
C ALA A 113 -9.79 8.53 6.11
N TYR A 114 -9.72 8.33 7.42
CA TYR A 114 -8.74 9.00 8.29
C TYR A 114 -7.30 8.62 7.94
N GLY A 115 -7.02 7.36 7.63
CA GLY A 115 -5.72 6.91 7.17
C GLY A 115 -5.27 7.63 5.90
N LEU A 116 -6.16 7.75 4.92
CA LEU A 116 -5.88 8.50 3.69
C LEU A 116 -5.67 10.00 3.96
N LYS A 117 -6.41 10.59 4.91
CA LYS A 117 -6.13 11.97 5.35
C LYS A 117 -4.74 12.12 5.94
N ALA A 118 -4.28 11.16 6.75
CA ALA A 118 -2.91 11.15 7.27
C ALA A 118 -1.89 11.06 6.11
N ARG A 119 -2.06 10.11 5.18
CA ARG A 119 -1.20 9.93 4.00
C ARG A 119 -1.10 11.21 3.17
N TYR A 120 -2.23 11.79 2.79
CA TYR A 120 -2.22 12.95 1.89
C TYR A 120 -1.82 14.24 2.58
N THR A 121 -2.02 14.39 3.90
CA THR A 121 -1.45 15.50 4.68
C THR A 121 0.07 15.40 4.70
N MET A 122 0.64 14.21 4.96
CA MET A 122 2.08 13.97 4.89
C MET A 122 2.62 14.23 3.47
N ARG A 123 1.90 13.79 2.43
CA ARG A 123 2.25 13.99 1.02
C ARG A 123 2.45 15.47 0.65
N LEU A 124 1.62 16.33 1.21
CA LEU A 124 1.63 17.77 0.94
C LEU A 124 2.58 18.55 1.85
N ILE A 125 3.32 17.89 2.75
CA ILE A 125 4.11 18.53 3.80
C ILE A 125 5.15 19.54 3.27
N ASN A 126 5.71 19.30 2.08
CA ASN A 126 6.67 20.22 1.46
C ASN A 126 6.03 21.49 0.89
N ARG A 127 4.70 21.53 0.78
CA ARG A 127 3.91 22.71 0.39
C ARG A 127 3.27 23.42 1.58
N SER A 128 3.41 22.87 2.78
CA SER A 128 2.84 23.44 4.00
C SER A 128 3.53 24.74 4.41
N SER A 129 2.72 25.72 4.80
CA SER A 129 3.19 26.96 5.44
C SER A 129 3.49 26.76 6.94
N ASN A 130 2.96 25.69 7.56
CA ASN A 130 3.17 25.33 8.97
C ASN A 130 3.30 23.80 9.12
N LYS A 131 4.49 23.30 8.81
CA LYS A 131 4.77 21.86 8.86
C LYS A 131 4.47 21.22 10.22
N SER A 132 4.80 21.92 11.32
CA SER A 132 4.54 21.37 12.67
C SER A 132 3.05 21.15 12.92
N ALA A 133 2.19 22.09 12.53
CA ALA A 133 0.75 21.94 12.67
C ALA A 133 0.22 20.78 11.78
N ASP A 134 0.79 20.58 10.60
CA ASP A 134 0.36 19.49 9.73
C ASP A 134 0.87 18.13 10.22
N TYR A 135 2.06 18.03 10.84
CA TYR A 135 2.46 16.79 11.54
C TYR A 135 1.53 16.46 12.72
N GLU A 136 1.06 17.45 13.48
CA GLU A 136 0.06 17.22 14.53
C GLU A 136 -1.27 16.72 13.97
N LYS A 137 -1.72 17.24 12.80
CA LYS A 137 -2.90 16.72 12.10
C LYS A 137 -2.69 15.27 11.64
N VAL A 138 -1.49 14.91 11.15
CA VAL A 138 -1.17 13.52 10.81
C VAL A 138 -1.35 12.63 12.03
N LEU A 139 -0.83 13.02 13.19
CA LEU A 139 -0.98 12.26 14.44
C LEU A 139 -2.45 12.15 14.89
N ASP A 140 -3.23 13.23 14.74
CA ASP A 140 -4.67 13.22 15.03
C ASP A 140 -5.42 12.24 14.12
N TYR A 141 -5.14 12.27 12.81
CA TYR A 141 -5.78 11.36 11.86
C TYR A 141 -5.36 9.90 12.09
N VAL A 142 -4.09 9.65 12.38
CA VAL A 142 -3.61 8.31 12.75
C VAL A 142 -4.36 7.78 13.97
N SER A 143 -4.62 8.62 14.99
CA SER A 143 -5.34 8.20 16.20
C SER A 143 -6.80 7.79 15.96
N LYS A 144 -7.37 8.19 14.82
CA LYS A 144 -8.75 7.88 14.39
C LYS A 144 -8.81 6.80 13.31
N SER A 145 -7.66 6.27 12.89
CA SER A 145 -7.53 5.30 11.82
C SER A 145 -7.35 3.87 12.36
N PHE A 146 -6.64 3.01 11.62
CA PHE A 146 -6.43 1.61 11.95
C PHE A 146 -5.79 1.42 13.31
N THR A 147 -6.30 0.47 14.07
CA THR A 147 -5.77 0.07 15.38
C THR A 147 -4.97 -1.23 15.33
N SER A 148 -5.13 -1.99 14.27
CA SER A 148 -4.39 -3.23 13.98
C SER A 148 -4.38 -3.52 12.48
N ALA A 149 -3.66 -4.56 12.07
CA ALA A 149 -3.68 -5.05 10.69
C ALA A 149 -5.07 -5.56 10.24
N ASP A 150 -5.97 -5.88 11.16
CA ASP A 150 -7.34 -6.32 10.83
C ASP A 150 -8.24 -5.18 10.33
N ASP A 151 -7.82 -3.94 10.56
CA ASP A 151 -8.52 -2.75 10.07
C ASP A 151 -8.00 -2.27 8.70
N GLN A 152 -6.84 -2.78 8.24
CA GLN A 152 -6.18 -2.26 7.05
C GLN A 152 -7.03 -2.40 5.78
N ALA A 153 -6.87 -1.46 4.85
CA ALA A 153 -7.58 -1.51 3.57
C ALA A 153 -6.88 -2.49 2.62
N ALA A 154 -7.32 -3.74 2.66
CA ALA A 154 -6.77 -4.84 1.91
C ALA A 154 -7.83 -5.52 1.04
N PHE A 155 -7.61 -5.56 -0.27
CA PHE A 155 -8.40 -6.39 -1.17
C PHE A 155 -7.81 -7.80 -1.16
N ASP A 156 -8.51 -8.77 -0.57
CA ASP A 156 -7.99 -10.10 -0.24
C ASP A 156 -8.83 -11.27 -0.78
N ILE A 157 -9.83 -10.99 -1.61
CA ILE A 157 -10.74 -12.01 -2.17
C ILE A 157 -10.14 -12.77 -3.37
N TYR A 158 -8.83 -12.81 -3.49
CA TYR A 158 -8.15 -13.57 -4.54
C TYR A 158 -8.27 -15.08 -4.35
N ASP A 159 -8.47 -15.79 -5.45
CA ASP A 159 -8.57 -17.23 -5.50
C ASP A 159 -7.83 -17.83 -6.72
N SER A 160 -8.15 -19.05 -7.11
CA SER A 160 -7.56 -19.71 -8.27
C SER A 160 -7.91 -19.04 -9.61
N ASN A 161 -9.06 -18.35 -9.70
CA ASN A 161 -9.60 -17.72 -10.90
C ASN A 161 -9.39 -16.20 -10.90
N ASN A 162 -9.47 -15.58 -9.72
CA ASN A 162 -9.24 -14.15 -9.48
C ASN A 162 -7.89 -14.00 -8.79
N ILE A 163 -6.84 -13.84 -9.56
CA ILE A 163 -5.46 -13.84 -9.07
C ILE A 163 -4.97 -12.42 -8.78
N ASN A 164 -4.04 -12.32 -7.84
CA ASN A 164 -3.35 -11.05 -7.57
C ASN A 164 -2.72 -10.49 -8.87
N PRO A 165 -2.92 -9.19 -9.19
CA PRO A 165 -2.42 -8.57 -10.41
C PRO A 165 -0.90 -8.68 -10.59
N PHE A 166 -0.11 -8.67 -9.52
CA PHE A 166 1.35 -8.85 -9.60
C PHE A 166 1.72 -10.24 -10.12
N TYR A 167 1.07 -11.28 -9.61
CA TYR A 167 1.22 -12.63 -10.11
C TYR A 167 0.77 -12.73 -11.57
N GLY A 168 -0.39 -12.15 -11.90
CA GLY A 168 -0.92 -12.15 -13.27
C GLY A 168 0.02 -11.44 -14.25
N PHE A 169 0.59 -10.31 -13.86
CA PHE A 169 1.57 -9.58 -14.66
C PHE A 169 2.86 -10.39 -14.85
N TYR A 170 3.42 -10.97 -13.80
CA TYR A 170 4.60 -11.83 -13.89
C TYR A 170 4.36 -13.02 -14.82
N ASN A 171 3.24 -13.70 -14.66
CA ASN A 171 2.90 -14.89 -15.45
C ASN A 171 2.71 -14.57 -16.95
N SER A 172 2.25 -13.36 -17.29
CA SER A 172 2.01 -12.93 -18.68
C SER A 172 3.21 -12.26 -19.34
N ARG A 173 4.09 -11.60 -18.58
CA ARG A 173 5.16 -10.73 -19.11
C ARG A 173 6.56 -11.21 -18.81
N ALA A 174 6.73 -12.05 -17.81
CA ALA A 174 8.00 -12.65 -17.46
C ALA A 174 9.21 -11.67 -17.34
N GLY A 175 8.99 -10.42 -16.94
CA GLY A 175 9.97 -9.33 -16.95
C GLY A 175 10.52 -8.90 -15.58
N PHE A 176 10.28 -9.66 -14.50
CA PHE A 176 10.75 -9.32 -13.17
C PHE A 176 12.04 -10.05 -12.78
N GLY A 177 12.93 -9.34 -12.09
CA GLY A 177 14.11 -9.92 -11.45
C GLY A 177 14.29 -9.37 -10.04
N ALA A 178 14.95 -10.13 -9.18
CA ALA A 178 15.33 -9.66 -7.86
C ALA A 178 16.40 -8.57 -7.99
N SER A 179 16.16 -7.40 -7.41
CA SER A 179 17.07 -6.25 -7.51
C SER A 179 18.33 -6.47 -6.68
N THR A 180 19.51 -6.26 -7.28
CA THR A 180 20.80 -6.26 -6.59
C THR A 180 20.83 -5.26 -5.44
N SER A 181 20.34 -4.03 -5.67
CA SER A 181 20.42 -2.96 -4.66
C SER A 181 19.55 -3.23 -3.44
N LEU A 182 18.40 -3.84 -3.64
CA LEU A 182 17.52 -4.22 -2.53
C LEU A 182 18.12 -5.37 -1.71
N GLY A 183 18.59 -6.43 -2.37
CA GLY A 183 19.26 -7.54 -1.69
C GLY A 183 20.44 -7.07 -0.84
N THR A 184 21.27 -6.17 -1.37
CA THR A 184 22.38 -5.57 -0.62
C THR A 184 21.91 -4.80 0.62
N LYS A 185 20.81 -4.04 0.53
CA LYS A 185 20.26 -3.32 1.68
C LYS A 185 19.74 -4.27 2.77
N LEU A 186 18.97 -5.28 2.39
CA LEU A 186 18.45 -6.26 3.33
C LEU A 186 19.57 -6.98 4.09
N LEU A 187 20.65 -7.35 3.37
CA LEU A 187 21.84 -7.98 4.00
C LEU A 187 22.56 -7.03 4.97
N ALA A 188 22.73 -5.76 4.60
CA ALA A 188 23.37 -4.76 5.46
C ALA A 188 22.58 -4.48 6.75
N TYR A 189 21.30 -4.79 6.75
CA TYR A 189 20.42 -4.67 7.91
C TYR A 189 20.17 -6.00 8.63
N ASN A 190 20.77 -7.11 8.19
CA ASN A 190 20.42 -8.45 8.68
C ASN A 190 18.91 -8.70 8.67
N ASP A 191 18.22 -8.13 7.69
CA ASP A 191 16.76 -8.22 7.58
C ASP A 191 16.34 -9.68 7.32
N PRO A 192 15.37 -10.21 8.07
CA PRO A 192 15.00 -11.62 7.95
C PRO A 192 14.47 -12.00 6.55
N ARG A 193 13.95 -11.04 5.79
CA ARG A 193 13.52 -11.25 4.40
C ARG A 193 14.69 -11.58 3.47
N ALA A 194 15.93 -11.19 3.82
CA ALA A 194 17.13 -11.50 3.03
C ALA A 194 17.34 -13.01 2.83
N ASN A 195 16.97 -13.83 3.80
CA ASN A 195 17.13 -15.29 3.74
C ASN A 195 15.87 -16.02 3.25
N ARG A 196 14.75 -15.31 3.14
CA ARG A 196 13.45 -15.94 2.99
C ARG A 196 12.73 -15.60 1.70
N ALA A 197 12.93 -14.40 1.15
CA ALA A 197 12.12 -13.85 0.09
C ALA A 197 12.69 -13.98 -1.33
N PHE A 198 13.75 -14.78 -1.52
CA PHE A 198 14.38 -14.89 -2.84
C PHE A 198 14.38 -16.31 -3.38
N PHE A 199 14.14 -16.42 -4.69
CA PHE A 199 14.16 -17.68 -5.43
C PHE A 199 15.11 -17.59 -6.63
N THR A 200 15.86 -18.64 -6.87
CA THR A 200 16.81 -18.75 -8.01
C THR A 200 16.08 -18.67 -9.36
N PRO A 201 16.79 -18.45 -10.48
CA PRO A 201 16.30 -18.81 -11.81
C PRO A 201 15.78 -20.26 -11.85
N ILE A 202 14.94 -20.57 -12.84
CA ILE A 202 14.44 -21.94 -13.00
C ILE A 202 15.56 -22.82 -13.55
N VAL A 203 15.86 -23.91 -12.83
CA VAL A 203 16.75 -25.00 -13.26
C VAL A 203 15.99 -26.30 -13.12
N ASP A 204 15.94 -27.12 -14.17
CA ASP A 204 15.21 -28.40 -14.21
C ASP A 204 13.76 -28.31 -13.73
N LYS A 205 13.07 -27.27 -14.18
CA LYS A 205 11.66 -26.94 -13.83
C LYS A 205 11.44 -26.58 -12.36
N LYS A 206 12.49 -26.35 -11.59
CA LYS A 206 12.42 -25.97 -10.18
C LYS A 206 13.13 -24.65 -9.92
N ARG A 207 12.75 -24.01 -8.83
CA ARG A 207 13.50 -22.93 -8.18
C ARG A 207 14.03 -23.40 -6.84
N SER A 208 15.03 -22.72 -6.32
CA SER A 208 15.47 -22.90 -4.93
C SER A 208 15.28 -21.61 -4.16
N GLN A 209 14.75 -21.71 -2.95
CA GLN A 209 14.73 -20.59 -2.01
C GLN A 209 16.16 -20.41 -1.48
N VAL A 210 16.66 -19.19 -1.58
CA VAL A 210 18.06 -18.88 -1.25
C VAL A 210 18.18 -17.54 -0.53
N ALA A 211 19.31 -17.31 0.12
CA ALA A 211 19.63 -15.99 0.69
C ALA A 211 19.95 -14.98 -0.43
N ALA A 212 19.79 -13.69 -0.12
CA ALA A 212 20.07 -12.59 -1.05
C ALA A 212 21.53 -12.51 -1.52
N ASN A 213 22.48 -13.10 -0.78
CA ASN A 213 23.90 -13.20 -1.12
C ASN A 213 24.29 -14.55 -1.72
N ASP A 214 23.37 -15.46 -1.93
CA ASP A 214 23.67 -16.74 -2.57
C ASP A 214 24.03 -16.52 -4.05
N PRO A 215 25.17 -17.02 -4.53
CA PRO A 215 25.58 -16.81 -5.92
C PRO A 215 24.63 -17.41 -6.95
N SER A 216 23.82 -18.40 -6.59
CA SER A 216 22.82 -18.99 -7.45
C SER A 216 21.58 -18.12 -7.65
N LEU A 217 21.39 -17.07 -6.86
CA LEU A 217 20.28 -16.11 -7.02
C LEU A 217 20.36 -15.35 -8.34
N VAL A 218 21.55 -15.00 -8.81
CA VAL A 218 21.76 -14.17 -10.02
C VAL A 218 20.85 -12.93 -9.98
N PRO A 219 21.09 -11.95 -9.11
CA PRO A 219 20.23 -10.78 -8.99
C PRO A 219 20.34 -9.88 -10.24
N ALA A 220 19.24 -9.22 -10.59
CA ALA A 220 19.19 -8.29 -11.72
C ALA A 220 19.85 -6.96 -11.36
N PRO A 221 20.78 -6.43 -12.17
CA PRO A 221 21.30 -5.08 -11.98
C PRO A 221 20.24 -4.03 -12.31
N ASN A 222 20.19 -2.96 -11.51
CA ASN A 222 19.23 -1.89 -11.71
C ASN A 222 19.49 -1.20 -13.05
N GLY A 223 18.39 -0.88 -13.79
CA GLY A 223 18.47 -0.17 -15.06
C GLY A 223 19.02 -1.01 -16.24
N SER A 224 19.20 -2.32 -16.07
CA SER A 224 19.61 -3.20 -17.16
C SER A 224 18.48 -3.35 -18.21
N PRO A 225 18.79 -3.27 -19.51
CA PRO A 225 17.84 -3.53 -20.58
C PRO A 225 17.55 -5.03 -20.77
N ASP A 226 18.32 -5.92 -20.15
CA ASP A 226 18.13 -7.35 -20.24
C ASP A 226 16.93 -7.79 -19.40
N GLN A 227 15.88 -8.24 -20.07
CA GLN A 227 14.61 -8.62 -19.47
C GLN A 227 14.37 -10.14 -19.49
N SER A 228 15.40 -10.94 -19.69
CA SER A 228 15.29 -12.39 -19.66
C SER A 228 15.02 -12.89 -18.24
N THR A 229 13.79 -13.33 -17.97
CA THR A 229 13.38 -13.87 -16.67
C THR A 229 13.98 -15.23 -16.35
N SER A 230 14.42 -15.97 -17.35
CA SER A 230 15.14 -17.22 -17.14
C SER A 230 16.55 -17.00 -16.59
N LYS A 231 17.10 -15.79 -16.73
CA LYS A 231 18.46 -15.46 -16.32
C LYS A 231 18.54 -15.05 -14.84
N TYR A 232 17.54 -14.36 -14.34
CA TYR A 232 17.58 -13.75 -13.02
C TYR A 232 16.73 -14.52 -12.00
N GLY A 233 17.17 -14.49 -10.75
CA GLY A 233 16.35 -14.84 -9.61
C GLY A 233 15.24 -13.82 -9.41
N ILE A 234 14.26 -14.17 -8.61
CA ILE A 234 13.08 -13.33 -8.34
C ILE A 234 12.77 -13.26 -6.85
N SER A 235 11.90 -12.31 -6.48
CA SER A 235 11.32 -12.30 -5.14
C SER A 235 10.10 -13.22 -5.03
N ALA A 236 9.84 -13.71 -3.83
CA ALA A 236 8.65 -14.51 -3.52
C ALA A 236 7.35 -13.79 -3.86
N PHE A 237 7.33 -12.46 -3.74
CA PHE A 237 6.11 -11.65 -3.90
C PHE A 237 5.46 -11.77 -5.29
N VAL A 238 6.23 -12.07 -6.34
CA VAL A 238 5.67 -12.29 -7.68
C VAL A 238 4.97 -13.65 -7.82
N TYR A 239 5.16 -14.57 -6.88
CA TYR A 239 4.46 -15.86 -6.81
C TYR A 239 3.33 -15.88 -5.78
N ALA A 240 3.11 -14.80 -5.07
CA ALA A 240 2.07 -14.71 -4.05
C ALA A 240 0.69 -14.52 -4.70
N LYS A 241 0.19 -15.58 -5.35
CA LYS A 241 -0.99 -15.60 -6.22
C LYS A 241 -2.25 -15.06 -5.57
N THR A 242 -2.43 -15.33 -4.29
CA THR A 242 -3.61 -14.92 -3.51
C THR A 242 -3.27 -13.93 -2.39
N ALA A 243 -2.07 -13.33 -2.42
CA ALA A 243 -1.72 -12.31 -1.44
C ALA A 243 -2.58 -11.06 -1.61
N PRO A 244 -2.98 -10.40 -0.51
CA PRO A 244 -3.80 -9.20 -0.56
C PRO A 244 -3.14 -8.07 -1.36
N THR A 245 -3.95 -7.26 -2.03
CA THR A 245 -3.53 -5.95 -2.53
C THR A 245 -3.86 -4.90 -1.49
N LEU A 246 -2.84 -4.28 -0.92
CA LEU A 246 -3.00 -3.27 0.11
C LEU A 246 -3.28 -1.90 -0.53
N LEU A 247 -4.44 -1.32 -0.25
CA LEU A 247 -4.74 0.06 -0.60
C LEU A 247 -4.14 1.02 0.44
N MET A 248 -4.20 0.62 1.71
CA MET A 248 -3.46 1.22 2.81
C MET A 248 -3.26 0.20 3.90
N SER A 249 -2.02 -0.06 4.26
CA SER A 249 -1.66 -1.02 5.30
C SER A 249 -1.58 -0.37 6.69
N TYR A 250 -1.69 -1.22 7.71
CA TYR A 250 -1.43 -0.80 9.08
C TYR A 250 0.02 -0.37 9.29
N HIS A 251 0.97 -1.08 8.67
CA HIS A 251 2.37 -0.72 8.78
C HIS A 251 2.68 0.65 8.13
N GLU A 252 2.07 1.00 7.00
CA GLU A 252 2.22 2.35 6.44
C GLU A 252 1.72 3.42 7.41
N LEU A 253 0.53 3.21 8.00
CA LEU A 253 -0.04 4.14 8.97
C LEU A 253 0.91 4.35 10.17
N MET A 254 1.52 3.28 10.69
CA MET A 254 2.49 3.37 11.78
C MET A 254 3.79 4.04 11.36
N PHE A 255 4.25 3.88 10.13
CA PHE A 255 5.38 4.64 9.59
C PHE A 255 5.05 6.13 9.46
N LEU A 256 3.84 6.51 9.06
CA LEU A 256 3.41 7.91 9.04
C LEU A 256 3.42 8.51 10.45
N LYS A 257 2.96 7.75 11.47
CA LYS A 257 3.05 8.13 12.87
C LYS A 257 4.49 8.34 13.32
N ALA A 258 5.36 7.37 13.06
CA ALA A 258 6.76 7.43 13.43
C ALA A 258 7.49 8.61 12.76
N GLU A 259 7.25 8.84 11.47
CA GLU A 259 7.80 9.98 10.76
C GLU A 259 7.34 11.30 11.35
N ALA A 260 6.03 11.48 11.59
CA ALA A 260 5.48 12.71 12.18
C ALA A 260 6.07 12.99 13.56
N LEU A 261 6.20 11.97 14.42
CA LEU A 261 6.84 12.08 15.73
C LEU A 261 8.31 12.50 15.62
N CYS A 262 9.10 11.85 14.76
CA CYS A 262 10.49 12.22 14.51
C CYS A 262 10.63 13.68 14.03
N ARG A 263 9.76 14.12 13.10
CA ARG A 263 9.75 15.49 12.56
C ARG A 263 9.36 16.54 13.61
N LEU A 264 8.61 16.13 14.64
CA LEU A 264 8.28 16.96 15.81
C LEU A 264 9.32 16.86 16.94
N ASN A 265 10.43 16.16 16.72
CA ASN A 265 11.45 15.85 17.74
C ASN A 265 10.86 15.13 18.97
N ARG A 266 9.91 14.26 18.76
CA ARG A 266 9.32 13.37 19.78
C ARG A 266 9.85 11.93 19.59
N ASP A 267 9.82 11.16 20.67
CA ASP A 267 10.15 9.74 20.59
C ASP A 267 9.15 8.98 19.72
N ALA A 268 9.67 8.18 18.81
CA ALA A 268 8.90 7.38 17.86
C ALA A 268 9.28 5.89 17.92
N GLU A 269 10.10 5.45 18.90
CA GLU A 269 10.62 4.07 18.97
C GLU A 269 9.50 3.03 18.92
N ASP A 270 8.47 3.20 19.76
CA ASP A 270 7.35 2.25 19.80
C ASP A 270 6.55 2.21 18.48
N ALA A 271 6.28 3.38 17.89
CA ALA A 271 5.57 3.46 16.61
C ALA A 271 6.40 2.83 15.47
N LEU A 272 7.71 3.03 15.47
CA LEU A 272 8.61 2.42 14.49
C LEU A 272 8.69 0.89 14.69
N LYS A 273 8.76 0.42 15.93
CA LYS A 273 8.77 -1.02 16.23
C LYS A 273 7.50 -1.68 15.72
N GLU A 274 6.36 -1.09 16.01
CA GLU A 274 5.06 -1.58 15.58
C GLU A 274 4.96 -1.62 14.03
N ALA A 275 5.42 -0.57 13.35
CA ALA A 275 5.47 -0.51 11.90
C ALA A 275 6.35 -1.60 11.29
N VAL A 276 7.56 -1.81 11.82
CA VAL A 276 8.52 -2.82 11.33
C VAL A 276 7.98 -4.24 11.55
N VAL A 277 7.41 -4.51 12.71
CA VAL A 277 6.83 -5.83 13.02
C VAL A 277 5.67 -6.13 12.08
N ALA A 278 4.72 -5.19 11.93
CA ALA A 278 3.57 -5.37 11.05
C ALA A 278 3.99 -5.55 9.56
N ALA A 279 5.00 -4.82 9.09
CA ALA A 279 5.53 -4.96 7.74
C ALA A 279 6.18 -6.33 7.50
N LEU A 280 6.93 -6.85 8.47
CA LEU A 280 7.56 -8.15 8.36
C LEU A 280 6.53 -9.29 8.36
N LEU A 281 5.48 -9.18 9.17
CA LEU A 281 4.39 -10.16 9.19
C LEU A 281 3.59 -10.14 7.88
N ASN A 282 3.31 -8.96 7.31
CA ASN A 282 2.69 -8.85 6.01
C ASN A 282 3.56 -9.47 4.90
N ALA A 283 4.87 -9.21 4.93
CA ALA A 283 5.80 -9.81 3.98
C ALA A 283 5.82 -11.35 4.10
N GLU A 284 5.86 -11.89 5.33
CA GLU A 284 5.83 -13.34 5.55
C GLU A 284 4.54 -13.98 5.05
N ASN A 285 3.39 -13.35 5.23
CA ASN A 285 2.13 -13.83 4.66
C ASN A 285 2.27 -14.05 3.14
N SER A 286 2.77 -13.05 2.42
CA SER A 286 2.98 -13.16 0.97
C SER A 286 4.04 -14.21 0.60
N ILE A 287 5.14 -14.31 1.36
CA ILE A 287 6.19 -15.33 1.15
C ILE A 287 5.61 -16.74 1.35
N SER A 288 4.86 -16.95 2.41
CA SER A 288 4.24 -18.24 2.72
C SER A 288 3.23 -18.67 1.64
N ILE A 289 2.44 -17.74 1.12
CA ILE A 289 1.55 -17.98 -0.02
C ILE A 289 2.34 -18.40 -1.26
N ALA A 290 3.45 -17.71 -1.57
CA ALA A 290 4.29 -18.03 -2.71
C ALA A 290 4.95 -19.42 -2.60
N ILE A 291 5.45 -19.76 -1.42
CA ILE A 291 6.02 -21.10 -1.15
C ILE A 291 4.97 -22.19 -1.36
N LYS A 292 3.76 -21.96 -0.85
CA LYS A 292 2.62 -22.90 -1.03
C LYS A 292 2.22 -23.03 -2.50
N GLU A 293 2.16 -21.93 -3.25
CA GLU A 293 1.81 -21.93 -4.67
C GLU A 293 2.82 -22.70 -5.53
N LEU A 294 4.10 -22.52 -5.27
CA LEU A 294 5.17 -23.25 -5.98
C LEU A 294 5.23 -24.74 -5.61
N GLY A 295 4.89 -25.11 -4.39
CA GLY A 295 4.80 -26.50 -3.93
C GLY A 295 6.05 -27.31 -4.32
N SER A 296 5.85 -28.42 -5.05
CA SER A 296 6.96 -29.29 -5.51
C SER A 296 7.91 -28.63 -6.54
N GLY A 297 7.54 -27.47 -7.07
CA GLY A 297 8.40 -26.64 -7.96
C GLY A 297 9.44 -25.82 -7.20
N LEU A 298 9.44 -25.84 -5.86
CA LEU A 298 10.37 -25.13 -5.02
C LEU A 298 11.16 -26.07 -4.10
N ASN A 299 12.48 -25.91 -4.09
CA ASN A 299 13.35 -26.46 -3.04
C ASN A 299 13.47 -25.39 -1.94
N THR A 300 12.84 -25.58 -0.80
CA THR A 300 12.92 -24.63 0.33
C THR A 300 14.26 -24.74 1.04
N ASN A 301 14.74 -23.60 1.56
CA ASN A 301 15.89 -23.57 2.47
C ASN A 301 15.43 -23.78 3.94
N SER A 302 16.37 -23.71 4.88
CA SER A 302 16.12 -23.86 6.31
C SER A 302 15.71 -22.55 7.01
N SER A 303 15.35 -21.48 6.27
CA SER A 303 14.94 -20.23 6.89
C SER A 303 13.62 -20.40 7.64
N GLU A 304 13.57 -19.89 8.86
CA GLU A 304 12.39 -19.95 9.70
C GLU A 304 11.32 -18.92 9.25
N VAL A 305 10.06 -19.24 9.50
CA VAL A 305 8.93 -18.33 9.31
C VAL A 305 9.13 -17.10 10.18
N ILE A 306 8.87 -15.91 9.62
CA ILE A 306 8.94 -14.66 10.36
C ILE A 306 7.69 -14.57 11.25
N THR A 307 7.89 -14.64 12.57
CA THR A 307 6.85 -14.50 13.59
C THR A 307 6.91 -13.12 14.23
N GLU A 308 5.87 -12.73 14.96
CA GLU A 308 5.87 -11.50 15.74
C GLU A 308 7.08 -11.43 16.70
N THR A 309 7.40 -12.55 17.35
CA THR A 309 8.56 -12.65 18.25
C THR A 309 9.87 -12.42 17.50
N SER A 310 10.08 -13.07 16.35
CA SER A 310 11.33 -12.90 15.57
C SER A 310 11.42 -11.51 14.91
N ALA A 311 10.30 -10.93 14.49
CA ALA A 311 10.25 -9.57 13.98
C ALA A 311 10.56 -8.53 15.09
N GLY A 312 9.98 -8.71 16.28
CA GLY A 312 10.31 -7.89 17.45
C GLY A 312 11.77 -7.99 17.87
N LYS A 313 12.33 -9.20 17.84
CA LYS A 313 13.76 -9.41 18.11
C LYS A 313 14.65 -8.74 17.06
N TYR A 314 14.31 -8.80 15.78
CA TYR A 314 15.00 -8.07 14.72
C TYR A 314 15.02 -6.56 15.00
N PHE A 315 13.90 -5.99 15.40
CA PHE A 315 13.86 -4.58 15.78
C PHE A 315 14.81 -4.28 16.94
N ASP A 316 14.75 -5.04 18.02
CA ASP A 316 15.53 -4.82 19.24
C ASP A 316 17.03 -5.00 19.01
N ASP A 317 17.42 -6.00 18.22
CA ASP A 317 18.82 -6.33 17.96
C ASP A 317 19.50 -5.44 16.89
N VAL A 318 18.73 -4.93 15.92
CA VAL A 318 19.29 -4.27 14.72
C VAL A 318 18.79 -2.84 14.55
N VAL A 319 17.45 -2.64 14.53
CA VAL A 319 16.85 -1.36 14.16
C VAL A 319 17.00 -0.33 15.27
N LYS A 320 16.76 -0.74 16.51
CA LYS A 320 16.78 0.15 17.69
C LYS A 320 18.07 0.94 17.83
N ALA A 321 19.23 0.32 17.67
CA ALA A 321 20.53 1.00 17.77
C ALA A 321 20.73 2.04 16.65
N LYS A 322 20.26 1.75 15.45
CA LYS A 322 20.29 2.65 14.30
C LYS A 322 19.31 3.82 14.48
N TYR A 323 18.11 3.52 14.97
CA TYR A 323 17.12 4.53 15.35
C TYR A 323 17.68 5.50 16.41
N ALA A 324 18.28 5.00 17.47
CA ALA A 324 18.89 5.83 18.49
C ALA A 324 20.00 6.77 17.95
N ALA A 325 20.73 6.33 16.92
CA ALA A 325 21.76 7.15 16.26
C ALA A 325 21.18 8.23 15.35
N ASN A 326 20.10 7.93 14.60
CA ASN A 326 19.43 8.88 13.72
C ASN A 326 17.95 8.46 13.50
N PRO A 327 17.03 8.93 14.35
CA PRO A 327 15.65 8.48 14.37
C PRO A 327 14.93 8.63 13.02
N LEU A 328 15.00 9.81 12.41
CA LEU A 328 14.30 10.07 11.16
C LEU A 328 14.87 9.24 9.99
N GLN A 329 16.19 9.18 9.88
CA GLN A 329 16.85 8.41 8.81
C GLN A 329 16.47 6.95 8.88
N GLU A 330 16.52 6.36 10.08
CA GLU A 330 16.18 4.95 10.25
C GLU A 330 14.70 4.69 9.97
N THR A 331 13.81 5.56 10.44
CA THR A 331 12.37 5.48 10.12
C THR A 331 12.13 5.45 8.62
N MET A 332 12.75 6.36 7.86
CA MET A 332 12.58 6.41 6.41
C MET A 332 13.18 5.20 5.68
N ILE A 333 14.31 4.65 6.17
CA ILE A 333 14.89 3.44 5.60
C ILE A 333 13.98 2.23 5.86
N GLN A 334 13.49 2.06 7.07
CA GLN A 334 12.58 0.97 7.40
C GLN A 334 11.25 1.08 6.64
N LYS A 335 10.71 2.29 6.50
CA LYS A 335 9.53 2.56 5.65
C LYS A 335 9.77 2.14 4.19
N TYR A 336 10.91 2.53 3.60
CA TYR A 336 11.28 2.11 2.25
C TYR A 336 11.36 0.58 2.11
N LEU A 337 11.97 -0.10 3.07
CA LEU A 337 12.09 -1.56 3.05
C LEU A 337 10.73 -2.25 3.25
N ALA A 338 9.84 -1.65 4.04
CA ALA A 338 8.50 -2.18 4.33
C ALA A 338 7.60 -2.21 3.08
N MET A 339 7.73 -1.24 2.18
CA MET A 339 6.91 -1.17 0.96
C MET A 339 7.31 -2.20 -0.10
N TRP A 340 8.43 -2.91 0.08
CA TRP A 340 8.78 -4.03 -0.78
C TRP A 340 7.91 -5.25 -0.49
N GLY A 341 7.12 -5.64 -1.49
CA GLY A 341 6.15 -6.72 -1.36
C GLY A 341 4.77 -6.28 -0.85
N ALA A 342 4.60 -5.02 -0.48
CA ALA A 342 3.30 -4.42 -0.21
C ALA A 342 2.64 -4.02 -1.54
N SER A 343 1.96 -4.96 -2.20
CA SER A 343 1.38 -4.74 -3.52
C SER A 343 0.35 -3.63 -3.49
N GLY A 344 0.19 -2.67 -4.12
CA GLY A 344 -0.72 -1.51 -4.03
C GLY A 344 -0.06 -0.28 -3.39
N GLU A 345 0.91 -0.46 -2.51
CA GLU A 345 1.66 0.62 -1.83
C GLU A 345 3.09 0.78 -2.37
N ALA A 346 3.49 -0.01 -3.35
CA ALA A 346 4.85 0.02 -3.91
C ALA A 346 5.26 1.38 -4.53
N THR A 347 4.30 2.28 -4.74
CA THR A 347 4.51 3.65 -5.24
C THR A 347 4.82 4.64 -4.12
N GLU A 348 4.51 4.32 -2.86
CA GLU A 348 4.69 5.22 -1.73
C GLU A 348 6.16 5.64 -1.51
N PRO A 349 7.17 4.76 -1.65
CA PRO A 349 8.57 5.19 -1.57
C PRO A 349 8.96 6.23 -2.62
N TYR A 350 8.38 6.17 -3.81
CA TYR A 350 8.61 7.19 -4.84
C TYR A 350 7.97 8.52 -4.46
N ASN A 351 6.79 8.47 -3.85
CA ASN A 351 6.11 9.66 -3.37
C ASN A 351 6.83 10.30 -2.18
N ASP A 352 7.41 9.50 -1.29
CA ASP A 352 8.24 9.99 -0.17
C ASP A 352 9.52 10.71 -0.66
N PHE A 353 10.04 10.33 -1.82
CA PHE A 353 11.24 10.93 -2.41
C PHE A 353 10.95 12.29 -3.07
N ARG A 354 9.76 12.53 -3.57
CA ARG A 354 9.34 13.79 -4.23
C ARG A 354 8.99 14.86 -3.22
#